data_6833b7fc3dca53294f8ccb4316ea3e72
#
_entry.id   6833b7fc3dca53294f8ccb4316ea3e72
#
_cell.length_a   1.000
_cell.length_b   1.000
_cell.length_c   1.000
_cell.angle_alpha   90.00
_cell.angle_beta   90.00
_cell.angle_gamma   90.00
#
_symmetry.space_group_name_H-M   'P 1'
#
loop_
_entity.id
_entity.type
_entity.pdbx_description
1 polymer ?
#
loop_
_entity_poly.entity_id
_entity_poly.type
_entity_poly.pdbx_seq_one_letter_code
_entity_poly.pdbx_strand_id
1 'polypeptide(L)'
;MTPHLWLKDDRGGVAVMAAVFGGVFCVLAALAIDLGSISLKARQVQGAADLSAMAAARDLSHAQAAAQATASANLPEVQAVSVTKGGYVADPRLAPNDRFSAGAPEPNAARVEIAAPAPLFFGRWILQRDSLVVRKSATAAIPGGQPQAMFSIGSRLASLDGGLANALLSGLLGGKVSLTVMDYRALAGAQVNLLQFSDALATELGVTAGDYDALLEQEVTAGRALKVLEAIAGADSKSALGKLTRVPVDAKLKLQDLIGVEAGAKQGLREALNANVSALDLIMASLETANGDRQVALDLGARAGLADLDVMLAIGERPNRSPWLTITSKGEPIIRTAQARLYLKATTAQTLAGLAQVKLPILIEAASSEAKLSRIDCAGAPATTLSVRPGLARARIGTIDESRLKNFKAPLTTSQATLVSALAGLVTVKARADVDIADTGWSNVAFNAQDIADQKVKSVQSRGFVNGLIVSLIQNLDPDVEIATLGLGLGDLVKSLGLLLTPLGPVLDSVVQPLLDLLGLKLGEADVRVHGVQCPTQGRTPVLVG
;
A
#
# COMPACT_ATOMS: atom_id res chain seq x y z
N MET A 1 -5.97 -79.28 -81.02
CA MET A 1 -6.02 -77.79 -81.07
C MET A 1 -6.15 -77.32 -79.65
N THR A 2 -5.10 -76.81 -79.09
CA THR A 2 -4.96 -76.43 -77.66
C THR A 2 -5.21 -74.94 -77.43
N PRO A 3 -6.18 -74.53 -76.64
CA PRO A 3 -6.42 -73.14 -76.27
C PRO A 3 -5.79 -72.85 -74.89
N HIS A 4 -4.46 -72.82 -74.81
CA HIS A 4 -3.78 -72.57 -73.55
C HIS A 4 -2.62 -71.57 -73.64
N LEU A 5 -2.67 -70.57 -74.52
CA LEU A 5 -1.58 -69.60 -74.67
C LEU A 5 -1.94 -68.14 -74.35
N TRP A 6 -3.12 -67.88 -73.78
CA TRP A 6 -3.57 -66.49 -73.50
C TRP A 6 -3.49 -66.05 -72.03
N LEU A 7 -3.00 -66.92 -71.15
CA LEU A 7 -2.97 -66.59 -69.68
C LEU A 7 -1.55 -66.40 -69.10
N LYS A 8 -0.53 -66.24 -69.90
CA LYS A 8 0.85 -66.05 -69.47
C LYS A 8 1.56 -64.87 -70.11
N ASP A 9 0.87 -63.82 -70.45
CA ASP A 9 1.54 -62.55 -70.77
C ASP A 9 1.50 -61.61 -69.60
N ASP A 10 2.44 -61.76 -68.66
CA ASP A 10 2.62 -60.91 -67.48
C ASP A 10 3.07 -59.48 -67.85
N ARG A 11 3.34 -59.23 -69.16
CA ARG A 11 3.78 -57.88 -69.63
C ARG A 11 2.69 -56.83 -69.61
N GLY A 12 1.41 -57.20 -69.60
CA GLY A 12 0.28 -56.25 -69.44
C GLY A 12 -0.01 -55.83 -68.00
N GLY A 13 0.35 -56.64 -67.00
CA GLY A 13 0.04 -56.39 -65.59
C GLY A 13 0.76 -55.18 -65.01
N VAL A 14 2.00 -54.96 -65.46
CA VAL A 14 2.80 -53.81 -64.99
C VAL A 14 2.21 -52.47 -65.46
N ALA A 15 1.74 -52.45 -66.75
CA ALA A 15 1.12 -51.22 -67.28
C ALA A 15 -0.20 -50.88 -66.62
N VAL A 16 -1.03 -51.87 -66.28
CA VAL A 16 -2.29 -51.70 -65.57
C VAL A 16 -2.02 -51.25 -64.10
N MET A 17 -1.07 -51.94 -63.46
CA MET A 17 -0.67 -51.53 -62.11
C MET A 17 -0.09 -50.10 -62.10
N ALA A 18 0.80 -49.76 -63.03
CA ALA A 18 1.35 -48.40 -63.13
C ALA A 18 0.27 -47.36 -63.41
N ALA A 19 -0.74 -47.64 -64.21
CA ALA A 19 -1.85 -46.74 -64.47
C ALA A 19 -2.73 -46.53 -63.22
N VAL A 20 -3.07 -47.60 -62.48
CA VAL A 20 -3.87 -47.54 -61.27
C VAL A 20 -3.10 -46.81 -60.13
N PHE A 21 -1.86 -47.26 -59.88
CA PHE A 21 -1.04 -46.61 -58.81
C PHE A 21 -0.66 -45.18 -59.19
N GLY A 22 -0.39 -44.88 -60.45
CA GLY A 22 -0.16 -43.53 -60.95
C GLY A 22 -1.37 -42.63 -60.76
N GLY A 23 -2.57 -43.15 -61.09
CA GLY A 23 -3.82 -42.40 -60.80
C GLY A 23 -4.05 -42.12 -59.32
N VAL A 24 -3.88 -43.16 -58.49
CA VAL A 24 -3.97 -42.97 -57.01
C VAL A 24 -2.92 -41.98 -56.49
N PHE A 25 -1.68 -42.09 -57.01
CA PHE A 25 -0.61 -41.15 -56.60
C PHE A 25 -0.92 -39.71 -57.03
N CYS A 26 -1.47 -39.49 -58.23
CA CYS A 26 -1.89 -38.16 -58.67
C CYS A 26 -3.00 -37.58 -57.79
N VAL A 27 -3.98 -38.38 -57.37
CA VAL A 27 -5.05 -37.94 -56.46
C VAL A 27 -4.48 -37.58 -55.06
N LEU A 28 -3.59 -38.42 -54.54
CA LEU A 28 -2.93 -38.12 -53.23
C LEU A 28 -2.05 -36.87 -53.30
N ALA A 29 -1.31 -36.67 -54.39
CA ALA A 29 -0.49 -35.50 -54.63
C ALA A 29 -1.37 -34.24 -54.75
N ALA A 30 -2.48 -34.31 -55.47
CA ALA A 30 -3.44 -33.20 -55.56
C ALA A 30 -4.04 -32.81 -54.19
N LEU A 31 -4.43 -33.81 -53.40
CA LEU A 31 -4.92 -33.58 -52.02
C LEU A 31 -3.84 -32.99 -51.13
N ALA A 32 -2.60 -33.46 -51.23
CA ALA A 32 -1.49 -32.94 -50.45
C ALA A 32 -1.20 -31.45 -50.75
N ILE A 33 -1.30 -31.07 -52.05
CA ILE A 33 -1.10 -29.66 -52.46
C ILE A 33 -2.20 -28.75 -51.87
N ASP A 34 -3.47 -29.15 -51.95
CA ASP A 34 -4.57 -28.36 -51.42
C ASP A 34 -4.52 -28.26 -49.86
N LEU A 35 -4.25 -29.36 -49.18
CA LEU A 35 -4.06 -29.37 -47.73
C LEU A 35 -2.84 -28.53 -47.32
N GLY A 36 -1.74 -28.60 -48.07
CA GLY A 36 -0.56 -27.79 -47.87
C GLY A 36 -0.85 -26.29 -48.04
N SER A 37 -1.59 -25.92 -49.08
CA SER A 37 -2.04 -24.56 -49.36
C SER A 37 -2.92 -24.01 -48.24
N ILE A 38 -3.93 -24.78 -47.81
CA ILE A 38 -4.82 -24.39 -46.69
C ILE A 38 -4.02 -24.23 -45.39
N SER A 39 -3.09 -25.17 -45.12
CA SER A 39 -2.25 -25.11 -43.90
C SER A 39 -1.33 -23.88 -43.91
N LEU A 40 -0.71 -23.55 -45.06
CA LEU A 40 0.12 -22.36 -45.19
C LEU A 40 -0.70 -21.10 -45.00
N LYS A 41 -1.89 -21.01 -45.61
CA LYS A 41 -2.80 -19.89 -45.45
C LYS A 41 -3.27 -19.74 -44.01
N ALA A 42 -3.57 -20.84 -43.32
CA ALA A 42 -3.94 -20.84 -41.92
C ALA A 42 -2.86 -20.24 -41.00
N ARG A 43 -1.58 -20.52 -41.28
CA ARG A 43 -0.45 -19.89 -40.58
C ARG A 43 -0.34 -18.39 -40.86
N GLN A 44 -0.53 -17.97 -42.10
CA GLN A 44 -0.53 -16.54 -42.47
C GLN A 44 -1.66 -15.79 -41.79
N VAL A 45 -2.88 -16.35 -41.79
CA VAL A 45 -4.06 -15.76 -41.14
C VAL A 45 -3.84 -15.69 -39.63
N GLN A 46 -3.20 -16.71 -39.00
CA GLN A 46 -2.86 -16.69 -37.58
C GLN A 46 -1.87 -15.56 -37.27
N GLY A 47 -0.79 -15.44 -38.04
CA GLY A 47 0.18 -14.34 -37.83
C GLY A 47 -0.43 -12.95 -37.99
N ALA A 48 -1.35 -12.80 -38.98
CA ALA A 48 -2.09 -11.54 -39.12
C ALA A 48 -3.03 -11.28 -37.91
N ALA A 49 -3.69 -12.31 -37.38
CA ALA A 49 -4.54 -12.21 -36.21
C ALA A 49 -3.72 -11.83 -34.95
N ASP A 50 -2.55 -12.44 -34.78
CA ASP A 50 -1.65 -12.16 -33.64
C ASP A 50 -1.19 -10.70 -33.65
N LEU A 51 -0.71 -10.20 -34.78
CA LEU A 51 -0.28 -8.80 -34.94
C LEU A 51 -1.44 -7.81 -34.76
N SER A 52 -2.62 -8.17 -35.34
CA SER A 52 -3.82 -7.32 -35.22
C SER A 52 -4.35 -7.27 -33.79
N ALA A 53 -4.29 -8.38 -33.05
CA ALA A 53 -4.66 -8.42 -31.63
C ALA A 53 -3.72 -7.53 -30.79
N MET A 54 -2.41 -7.59 -31.04
CA MET A 54 -1.43 -6.72 -30.37
C MET A 54 -1.67 -5.24 -30.69
N ALA A 55 -1.97 -4.89 -31.95
CA ALA A 55 -2.29 -3.52 -32.35
C ALA A 55 -3.57 -3.03 -31.69
N ALA A 56 -4.62 -3.85 -31.67
CA ALA A 56 -5.89 -3.53 -31.03
C ALA A 56 -5.75 -3.35 -29.51
N ALA A 57 -4.97 -4.22 -28.85
CA ALA A 57 -4.74 -4.13 -27.41
C ALA A 57 -3.90 -2.91 -27.03
N ARG A 58 -3.01 -2.43 -27.92
CA ARG A 58 -2.21 -1.23 -27.68
C ARG A 58 -3.05 0.05 -27.68
N ASP A 59 -4.11 0.10 -28.46
CA ASP A 59 -5.05 1.22 -28.52
C ASP A 59 -6.49 0.71 -28.46
N LEU A 60 -6.93 0.40 -27.24
CA LEU A 60 -8.28 -0.12 -27.01
C LEU A 60 -9.38 0.90 -27.34
N SER A 61 -9.07 2.20 -27.42
CA SER A 61 -10.03 3.22 -27.82
C SER A 61 -10.36 3.12 -29.31
N HIS A 62 -9.38 2.83 -30.13
CA HIS A 62 -9.49 2.66 -31.59
C HIS A 62 -9.20 1.21 -32.03
N ALA A 63 -9.49 0.23 -31.19
CA ALA A 63 -9.10 -1.17 -31.38
C ALA A 63 -9.51 -1.76 -32.74
N GLN A 64 -10.74 -1.47 -33.21
CA GLN A 64 -11.22 -1.96 -34.51
C GLN A 64 -10.42 -1.37 -35.68
N ALA A 65 -10.13 -0.08 -35.64
CA ALA A 65 -9.36 0.59 -36.70
C ALA A 65 -7.90 0.12 -36.73
N ALA A 66 -7.27 -0.04 -35.55
CA ALA A 66 -5.91 -0.53 -35.40
C ALA A 66 -5.77 -1.99 -35.91
N ALA A 67 -6.72 -2.85 -35.54
CA ALA A 67 -6.74 -4.24 -36.03
C ALA A 67 -6.95 -4.31 -37.53
N GLN A 68 -7.89 -3.56 -38.07
CA GLN A 68 -8.19 -3.54 -39.52
C GLN A 68 -6.98 -3.08 -40.34
N ALA A 69 -6.33 -1.98 -39.91
CA ALA A 69 -5.15 -1.46 -40.59
C ALA A 69 -4.00 -2.47 -40.58
N THR A 70 -3.76 -3.13 -39.44
CA THR A 70 -2.71 -4.14 -39.30
C THR A 70 -3.02 -5.39 -40.09
N ALA A 71 -4.27 -5.87 -40.06
CA ALA A 71 -4.69 -7.03 -40.85
C ALA A 71 -4.51 -6.79 -42.35
N SER A 72 -4.98 -5.65 -42.86
CA SER A 72 -4.88 -5.31 -44.28
C SER A 72 -3.43 -5.13 -44.76
N ALA A 73 -2.55 -4.63 -43.90
CA ALA A 73 -1.12 -4.48 -44.22
C ALA A 73 -0.38 -5.82 -44.28
N ASN A 74 -0.80 -6.81 -43.49
CA ASN A 74 -0.14 -8.13 -43.42
C ASN A 74 -0.84 -9.21 -44.23
N LEU A 75 -2.10 -9.01 -44.59
CA LEU A 75 -2.92 -9.98 -45.35
C LEU A 75 -3.84 -9.20 -46.32
N PRO A 76 -3.38 -8.84 -47.53
CA PRO A 76 -4.16 -8.04 -48.48
C PRO A 76 -5.54 -8.62 -48.85
N GLU A 77 -5.69 -9.94 -48.77
CA GLU A 77 -6.94 -10.65 -49.12
C GLU A 77 -7.88 -10.85 -47.91
N VAL A 78 -7.67 -10.11 -46.84
CA VAL A 78 -8.54 -10.20 -45.65
C VAL A 78 -10.00 -9.87 -46.03
N GLN A 79 -10.93 -10.76 -45.65
CA GLN A 79 -12.36 -10.60 -45.91
C GLN A 79 -13.13 -9.98 -44.76
N ALA A 80 -12.74 -10.35 -43.54
CA ALA A 80 -13.39 -9.85 -42.33
C ALA A 80 -12.39 -9.74 -41.18
N VAL A 81 -12.53 -8.69 -40.40
CA VAL A 81 -11.82 -8.46 -39.13
C VAL A 81 -12.85 -8.04 -38.08
N SER A 82 -12.98 -8.79 -37.01
CA SER A 82 -13.81 -8.46 -35.89
C SER A 82 -12.97 -8.33 -34.61
N VAL A 83 -13.27 -7.33 -33.79
CA VAL A 83 -12.57 -7.06 -32.54
C VAL A 83 -13.55 -7.07 -31.38
N THR A 84 -13.24 -7.88 -30.38
CA THR A 84 -13.97 -7.90 -29.10
C THR A 84 -13.05 -7.40 -28.01
N LYS A 85 -13.41 -6.27 -27.38
CA LYS A 85 -12.72 -5.75 -26.20
C LYS A 85 -13.17 -6.47 -24.95
N GLY A 86 -12.27 -6.72 -24.00
CA GLY A 86 -12.60 -7.42 -22.77
C GLY A 86 -11.52 -7.33 -21.69
N GLY A 87 -11.81 -7.93 -20.55
CA GLY A 87 -10.87 -8.12 -19.47
C GLY A 87 -10.15 -9.46 -19.58
N TYR A 88 -8.84 -9.46 -19.46
CA TYR A 88 -8.04 -10.68 -19.38
C TYR A 88 -7.42 -10.81 -18.00
N VAL A 89 -7.56 -11.99 -17.39
CA VAL A 89 -6.99 -12.33 -16.08
C VAL A 89 -6.02 -13.49 -16.27
N ALA A 90 -4.74 -13.29 -15.94
CA ALA A 90 -3.69 -14.32 -16.03
C ALA A 90 -3.73 -15.24 -14.78
N ASP A 91 -4.84 -15.94 -14.55
CA ASP A 91 -4.96 -16.92 -13.48
C ASP A 91 -4.75 -18.34 -14.03
N PRO A 92 -3.66 -19.05 -13.62
CA PRO A 92 -3.40 -20.41 -14.09
C PRO A 92 -4.46 -21.44 -13.64
N ARG A 93 -5.29 -21.11 -12.64
CA ARG A 93 -6.40 -21.96 -12.18
C ARG A 93 -7.61 -21.91 -13.09
N LEU A 94 -7.72 -20.87 -13.94
CA LEU A 94 -8.77 -20.76 -14.94
C LEU A 94 -8.35 -21.44 -16.23
N ALA A 95 -9.31 -22.10 -16.90
CA ALA A 95 -9.07 -22.60 -18.25
C ALA A 95 -8.73 -21.44 -19.21
N PRO A 96 -7.90 -21.63 -20.26
CA PRO A 96 -7.48 -20.54 -21.14
C PRO A 96 -8.63 -19.70 -21.71
N ASN A 97 -9.74 -20.35 -22.08
CA ASN A 97 -10.91 -19.66 -22.62
C ASN A 97 -11.66 -18.80 -21.60
N ASP A 98 -11.57 -19.12 -20.31
CA ASP A 98 -12.26 -18.42 -19.23
C ASP A 98 -11.47 -17.23 -18.69
N ARG A 99 -10.22 -17.07 -19.14
CA ARG A 99 -9.35 -15.95 -18.78
C ARG A 99 -9.72 -14.64 -19.47
N PHE A 100 -10.50 -14.69 -20.55
CA PHE A 100 -10.97 -13.53 -21.28
C PHE A 100 -12.49 -13.36 -21.15
N SER A 101 -12.93 -12.24 -20.58
CA SER A 101 -14.34 -11.85 -20.46
C SER A 101 -14.65 -10.66 -21.37
N ALA A 102 -15.53 -10.88 -22.34
CA ALA A 102 -15.97 -9.84 -23.25
C ALA A 102 -16.80 -8.77 -22.53
N GLY A 103 -16.64 -7.50 -22.92
CA GLY A 103 -17.45 -6.39 -22.41
C GLY A 103 -17.15 -5.98 -20.98
N ALA A 104 -15.96 -6.30 -20.43
CA ALA A 104 -15.55 -5.82 -19.13
C ALA A 104 -15.61 -4.27 -19.06
N PRO A 105 -16.03 -3.67 -17.94
CA PRO A 105 -16.14 -2.21 -17.79
C PRO A 105 -14.81 -1.47 -18.05
N GLU A 106 -13.71 -2.09 -17.66
CA GLU A 106 -12.34 -1.60 -17.88
C GLU A 106 -11.57 -2.66 -18.68
N PRO A 107 -11.63 -2.60 -20.02
CA PRO A 107 -10.97 -3.58 -20.85
C PRO A 107 -9.45 -3.38 -20.84
N ASN A 108 -8.70 -4.48 -20.67
CA ASN A 108 -7.23 -4.54 -20.79
C ASN A 108 -6.77 -5.47 -21.89
N ALA A 109 -7.69 -6.02 -22.69
CA ALA A 109 -7.41 -6.99 -23.74
C ALA A 109 -8.32 -6.80 -24.97
N ALA A 110 -7.81 -7.25 -26.11
CA ALA A 110 -8.56 -7.33 -27.34
C ALA A 110 -8.42 -8.73 -27.94
N ARG A 111 -9.55 -9.33 -28.32
CA ARG A 111 -9.63 -10.55 -29.11
C ARG A 111 -9.98 -10.17 -30.53
N VAL A 112 -9.15 -10.58 -31.48
CA VAL A 112 -9.32 -10.32 -32.91
C VAL A 112 -9.56 -11.63 -33.62
N GLU A 113 -10.59 -11.68 -34.46
CA GLU A 113 -10.87 -12.79 -35.39
C GLU A 113 -10.72 -12.29 -36.81
N ILE A 114 -9.94 -13.03 -37.61
CA ILE A 114 -9.67 -12.74 -39.03
C ILE A 114 -10.17 -13.89 -39.89
N ALA A 115 -10.83 -13.55 -40.99
CA ALA A 115 -11.26 -14.47 -42.02
C ALA A 115 -10.60 -14.10 -43.36
N ALA A 116 -10.01 -15.09 -44.03
CA ALA A 116 -9.43 -14.91 -45.34
C ALA A 116 -9.58 -16.17 -46.22
N PRO A 117 -9.60 -16.03 -47.55
CA PRO A 117 -9.74 -17.18 -48.48
C PRO A 117 -8.43 -17.92 -48.62
N ALA A 118 -8.48 -19.25 -48.52
CA ALA A 118 -7.40 -20.17 -48.90
C ALA A 118 -7.71 -20.75 -50.27
N PRO A 119 -6.87 -20.55 -51.28
CA PRO A 119 -7.13 -21.05 -52.64
C PRO A 119 -7.09 -22.57 -52.70
N LEU A 120 -8.00 -23.14 -53.47
CA LEU A 120 -8.02 -24.55 -53.86
C LEU A 120 -7.50 -24.71 -55.28
N PHE A 121 -6.54 -25.58 -55.47
CA PHE A 121 -5.95 -25.84 -56.78
C PHE A 121 -6.66 -27.00 -57.51
N PHE A 122 -6.81 -28.12 -56.87
CA PHE A 122 -7.43 -29.33 -57.40
C PHE A 122 -8.83 -29.56 -56.80
N GLY A 123 -9.01 -29.31 -55.53
CA GLY A 123 -10.28 -29.48 -54.82
C GLY A 123 -11.40 -28.57 -55.35
N ARG A 124 -11.07 -27.49 -56.07
CA ARG A 124 -12.06 -26.58 -56.68
C ARG A 124 -13.01 -27.29 -57.62
N TRP A 125 -12.52 -28.30 -58.36
CA TRP A 125 -13.31 -29.10 -59.32
C TRP A 125 -14.29 -30.02 -58.57
N ILE A 126 -13.89 -30.53 -57.42
CA ILE A 126 -14.69 -31.43 -56.60
C ILE A 126 -15.72 -30.66 -55.76
N LEU A 127 -15.26 -29.60 -55.11
CA LEU A 127 -16.05 -28.79 -54.16
C LEU A 127 -16.86 -27.69 -54.86
N GLN A 128 -16.62 -27.46 -56.16
CA GLN A 128 -17.24 -26.37 -56.95
C GLN A 128 -17.05 -24.99 -56.25
N ARG A 129 -15.88 -24.76 -55.68
CA ARG A 129 -15.49 -23.54 -54.99
C ARG A 129 -14.02 -23.24 -55.24
N ASP A 130 -13.68 -22.00 -55.50
CA ASP A 130 -12.30 -21.59 -55.76
C ASP A 130 -11.44 -21.47 -54.51
N SER A 131 -12.08 -21.31 -53.33
CA SER A 131 -11.39 -21.17 -52.06
C SER A 131 -12.22 -21.67 -50.87
N LEU A 132 -11.54 -21.97 -49.77
CA LEU A 132 -12.14 -22.17 -48.44
C LEU A 132 -11.81 -20.99 -47.53
N VAL A 133 -12.79 -20.53 -46.73
CA VAL A 133 -12.57 -19.45 -45.75
C VAL A 133 -11.88 -20.03 -44.53
N VAL A 134 -10.67 -19.57 -44.26
CA VAL A 134 -9.93 -19.86 -43.04
C VAL A 134 -10.21 -18.75 -42.04
N ARG A 135 -10.60 -19.14 -40.83
CA ARG A 135 -10.78 -18.22 -39.69
C ARG A 135 -9.76 -18.55 -38.61
N LYS A 136 -9.15 -17.52 -38.07
CA LYS A 136 -8.23 -17.60 -36.95
C LYS A 136 -8.50 -16.46 -35.97
N SER A 137 -8.30 -16.73 -34.68
CA SER A 137 -8.44 -15.74 -33.64
C SER A 137 -7.18 -15.64 -32.80
N ALA A 138 -6.90 -14.46 -32.32
CA ALA A 138 -5.85 -14.19 -31.35
C ALA A 138 -6.36 -13.24 -30.26
N THR A 139 -5.84 -13.39 -29.08
CA THR A 139 -6.11 -12.47 -27.97
C THR A 139 -4.79 -11.86 -27.53
N ALA A 140 -4.74 -10.54 -27.44
CA ALA A 140 -3.63 -9.84 -26.81
C ALA A 140 -4.15 -9.03 -25.61
N ALA A 141 -3.36 -9.01 -24.56
CA ALA A 141 -3.66 -8.24 -23.36
C ALA A 141 -2.47 -7.37 -22.98
N ILE A 142 -2.75 -6.26 -22.34
CA ILE A 142 -1.74 -5.49 -21.63
C ILE A 142 -1.55 -6.15 -20.28
N PRO A 143 -0.40 -6.81 -20.03
CA PRO A 143 -0.16 -7.45 -18.75
C PRO A 143 -0.12 -6.39 -17.65
N GLY A 144 -0.83 -6.63 -16.57
CA GLY A 144 -0.77 -5.79 -15.41
C GLY A 144 -2.08 -5.32 -14.82
N GLY A 145 -3.12 -6.12 -14.91
CA GLY A 145 -4.29 -6.00 -14.02
C GLY A 145 -5.10 -4.68 -14.16
N GLN A 146 -5.94 -4.47 -13.20
CA GLN A 146 -6.72 -3.25 -13.02
C GLN A 146 -5.81 -2.09 -12.58
N PRO A 147 -6.22 -0.82 -12.81
CA PRO A 147 -5.51 0.32 -12.24
C PRO A 147 -5.28 0.12 -10.74
N GLN A 148 -4.08 0.43 -10.28
CA GLN A 148 -3.71 0.23 -8.89
C GLN A 148 -3.16 1.53 -8.31
N ALA A 149 -3.47 1.79 -7.04
CA ALA A 149 -2.88 2.87 -6.28
C ALA A 149 -2.12 2.31 -5.08
N MET A 150 -0.94 2.86 -4.83
CA MET A 150 -0.14 2.62 -3.65
C MET A 150 -0.21 3.84 -2.75
N PHE A 151 -0.70 3.68 -1.53
CA PHE A 151 -0.83 4.77 -0.59
C PHE A 151 -0.60 4.32 0.85
N SER A 152 -0.26 5.28 1.71
CA SER A 152 -0.06 5.08 3.14
C SER A 152 -0.83 6.11 3.95
N ILE A 153 -1.07 5.78 5.22
CA ILE A 153 -1.64 6.68 6.22
C ILE A 153 -0.71 6.77 7.43
N GLY A 154 -0.57 7.99 7.96
CA GLY A 154 0.30 8.29 9.09
C GLY A 154 1.69 8.77 8.68
N SER A 155 2.45 9.19 9.67
CA SER A 155 3.81 9.73 9.64
C SER A 155 4.06 11.00 8.81
N ARG A 156 4.16 12.11 9.53
CA ARG A 156 4.83 13.32 9.05
C ARG A 156 6.04 13.60 9.94
N LEU A 157 7.24 13.36 9.42
CA LEU A 157 8.49 13.61 10.13
C LEU A 157 9.09 14.99 9.82
N ALA A 158 8.24 15.99 9.65
CA ALA A 158 8.67 17.31 9.17
C ALA A 158 9.27 18.23 10.24
N SER A 159 9.06 17.98 11.54
CA SER A 159 9.56 18.85 12.63
C SER A 159 10.07 18.03 13.81
N LEU A 160 11.35 17.65 13.78
CA LEU A 160 11.95 16.82 14.82
C LEU A 160 12.75 17.67 15.83
N ASP A 161 12.30 17.69 17.08
CA ASP A 161 13.19 17.86 18.21
C ASP A 161 14.01 16.57 18.35
N GLY A 162 15.31 16.63 18.00
CA GLY A 162 16.19 15.45 17.96
C GLY A 162 16.26 14.69 19.29
N GLY A 163 15.97 15.35 20.41
CA GLY A 163 15.94 14.72 21.74
C GLY A 163 14.76 13.77 21.89
N LEU A 164 13.55 14.18 21.50
CA LEU A 164 12.34 13.36 21.56
C LEU A 164 12.40 12.19 20.59
N ALA A 165 12.90 12.44 19.37
CA ALA A 165 13.06 11.39 18.36
C ALA A 165 14.04 10.29 18.81
N ASN A 166 15.17 10.68 19.40
CA ASN A 166 16.12 9.71 19.95
C ASN A 166 15.55 8.92 21.12
N ALA A 167 14.77 9.57 22.00
CA ALA A 167 14.12 8.89 23.11
C ALA A 167 13.09 7.86 22.60
N LEU A 168 12.25 8.24 21.64
CA LEU A 168 11.28 7.32 21.04
C LEU A 168 11.95 6.16 20.31
N LEU A 169 12.92 6.43 19.43
CA LEU A 169 13.66 5.38 18.72
C LEU A 169 14.40 4.45 19.69
N SER A 170 14.99 5.00 20.75
CA SER A 170 15.63 4.18 21.80
C SER A 170 14.65 3.26 22.48
N GLY A 171 13.45 3.76 22.77
CA GLY A 171 12.36 2.96 23.35
C GLY A 171 11.84 1.88 22.40
N LEU A 172 11.65 2.19 21.12
CA LEU A 172 11.19 1.23 20.11
C LEU A 172 12.24 0.16 19.80
N LEU A 173 13.51 0.54 19.73
CA LEU A 173 14.64 -0.37 19.48
C LEU A 173 15.05 -1.18 20.72
N GLY A 174 14.68 -0.71 21.92
CA GLY A 174 15.11 -1.33 23.19
C GLY A 174 16.58 -1.07 23.53
N GLY A 175 17.20 -0.05 22.95
CA GLY A 175 18.58 0.31 23.17
C GLY A 175 18.86 1.79 22.83
N LYS A 176 19.94 2.35 23.38
CA LYS A 176 20.28 3.77 23.24
C LYS A 176 20.57 4.15 21.80
N VAL A 177 19.81 5.07 21.25
CA VAL A 177 20.01 5.70 19.93
C VAL A 177 20.49 7.14 20.11
N SER A 178 21.43 7.55 19.27
CA SER A 178 21.96 8.91 19.25
C SER A 178 22.14 9.36 17.80
N LEU A 179 21.06 9.86 17.21
CA LEU A 179 21.04 10.48 15.90
C LEU A 179 21.12 12.01 16.05
N THR A 180 21.86 12.64 15.17
CA THR A 180 21.88 14.10 15.04
C THR A 180 20.71 14.59 14.19
N VAL A 181 20.42 15.88 14.23
CA VAL A 181 19.41 16.50 13.34
C VAL A 181 19.77 16.25 11.85
N MET A 182 21.08 16.21 11.51
CA MET A 182 21.52 15.91 10.16
C MET A 182 21.24 14.45 9.78
N ASP A 183 21.42 13.49 10.70
CA ASP A 183 21.06 12.09 10.48
C ASP A 183 19.56 11.94 10.17
N TYR A 184 18.70 12.61 10.94
CA TYR A 184 17.26 12.60 10.69
C TYR A 184 16.90 13.18 9.34
N ARG A 185 17.51 14.32 8.96
CA ARG A 185 17.29 14.94 7.65
C ARG A 185 17.77 14.02 6.52
N ALA A 186 18.90 13.35 6.70
CA ALA A 186 19.41 12.39 5.72
C ALA A 186 18.45 11.20 5.55
N LEU A 187 17.90 10.64 6.65
CA LEU A 187 16.93 9.55 6.60
C LEU A 187 15.58 9.99 6.01
N ALA A 188 15.10 11.17 6.37
CA ALA A 188 13.82 11.71 5.87
C ALA A 188 13.88 12.06 4.36
N GLY A 189 15.03 12.56 3.89
CA GLY A 189 15.25 12.91 2.49
C GLY A 189 15.63 11.72 1.61
N ALA A 190 16.13 10.62 2.19
CA ALA A 190 16.51 9.43 1.45
C ALA A 190 15.27 8.71 0.93
N GLN A 191 15.24 8.49 -0.39
CA GLN A 191 14.19 7.73 -1.06
C GLN A 191 14.64 6.29 -1.23
N VAL A 192 13.81 5.35 -0.80
CA VAL A 192 14.01 3.91 -0.92
C VAL A 192 13.02 3.36 -1.92
N ASN A 193 13.51 2.71 -2.95
CA ASN A 193 12.66 1.99 -3.88
C ASN A 193 12.19 0.68 -3.22
N LEU A 194 10.87 0.52 -3.07
CA LEU A 194 10.28 -0.65 -2.39
C LEU A 194 10.55 -1.96 -3.13
N LEU A 195 10.64 -1.93 -4.46
CA LEU A 195 11.01 -3.11 -5.24
C LEU A 195 12.44 -3.56 -4.91
N GLN A 196 13.38 -2.60 -4.90
CA GLN A 196 14.78 -2.89 -4.54
C GLN A 196 14.90 -3.40 -3.10
N PHE A 197 14.14 -2.81 -2.17
CA PHE A 197 14.08 -3.30 -0.78
C PHE A 197 13.52 -4.71 -0.70
N SER A 198 12.43 -5.01 -1.43
CA SER A 198 11.81 -6.32 -1.46
C SER A 198 12.72 -7.38 -2.07
N ASP A 199 13.43 -7.07 -3.18
CA ASP A 199 14.37 -7.98 -3.83
C ASP A 199 15.58 -8.29 -2.90
N ALA A 200 16.11 -7.27 -2.23
CA ALA A 200 17.21 -7.44 -1.28
C ALA A 200 16.76 -8.28 -0.06
N LEU A 201 15.53 -8.06 0.42
CA LEU A 201 14.98 -8.82 1.54
C LEU A 201 14.65 -10.27 1.15
N ALA A 202 14.13 -10.51 -0.07
CA ALA A 202 13.93 -11.84 -0.61
C ALA A 202 15.24 -12.64 -0.67
N THR A 203 16.32 -11.99 -1.12
CA THR A 203 17.67 -12.57 -1.16
C THR A 203 18.17 -12.95 0.24
N GLU A 204 17.99 -12.06 1.22
CA GLU A 204 18.39 -12.28 2.63
C GLU A 204 17.59 -13.41 3.29
N LEU A 205 16.32 -13.61 2.90
CA LEU A 205 15.43 -14.64 3.44
C LEU A 205 15.44 -15.96 2.65
N GLY A 206 16.18 -16.01 1.51
CA GLY A 206 16.23 -17.19 0.66
C GLY A 206 14.93 -17.46 -0.11
N VAL A 207 14.12 -16.43 -0.35
CA VAL A 207 12.90 -16.51 -1.16
C VAL A 207 13.27 -16.39 -2.64
N THR A 208 12.59 -17.11 -3.50
CA THR A 208 12.81 -17.08 -4.96
C THR A 208 12.61 -15.66 -5.48
N ALA A 209 13.56 -15.16 -6.27
CA ALA A 209 13.48 -13.81 -6.85
C ALA A 209 12.19 -13.64 -7.68
N GLY A 210 11.45 -12.57 -7.40
CA GLY A 210 10.18 -12.26 -8.07
C GLY A 210 8.94 -12.91 -7.45
N ASP A 211 9.09 -13.78 -6.46
CA ASP A 211 7.96 -14.34 -5.70
C ASP A 211 7.63 -13.44 -4.49
N TYR A 212 7.02 -12.29 -4.81
CA TYR A 212 6.67 -11.31 -3.77
C TYR A 212 5.51 -11.77 -2.88
N ASP A 213 4.65 -12.67 -3.34
CA ASP A 213 3.60 -13.27 -2.52
C ASP A 213 4.22 -14.11 -1.39
N ALA A 214 5.14 -15.01 -1.74
CA ALA A 214 5.88 -15.78 -0.75
C ALA A 214 6.73 -14.90 0.18
N LEU A 215 7.29 -13.79 -0.33
CA LEU A 215 8.04 -12.83 0.48
C LEU A 215 7.14 -12.15 1.52
N LEU A 216 5.96 -11.67 1.13
CA LEU A 216 5.04 -10.96 2.03
C LEU A 216 4.50 -11.86 3.16
N GLU A 217 4.47 -13.16 2.96
CA GLU A 217 4.09 -14.13 4.00
C GLU A 217 5.20 -14.38 5.05
N GLN A 218 6.44 -13.93 4.77
CA GLN A 218 7.56 -14.14 5.68
C GLN A 218 7.47 -13.26 6.93
N GLU A 219 8.08 -13.79 7.99
CA GLU A 219 8.34 -13.06 9.23
C GLU A 219 9.83 -12.72 9.31
N VAL A 220 10.15 -11.47 9.60
CA VAL A 220 11.52 -10.97 9.70
C VAL A 220 11.72 -10.19 10.99
N THR A 221 12.93 -10.19 11.56
CA THR A 221 13.23 -9.27 12.66
C THR A 221 13.43 -7.85 12.14
N ALA A 222 12.98 -6.85 12.91
CA ALA A 222 13.18 -5.46 12.54
C ALA A 222 14.66 -5.13 12.32
N GLY A 223 15.55 -5.72 13.13
CA GLY A 223 17.00 -5.58 12.95
C GLY A 223 17.51 -6.08 11.60
N ARG A 224 16.96 -7.17 11.07
CA ARG A 224 17.28 -7.67 9.73
C ARG A 224 16.76 -6.73 8.64
N ALA A 225 15.51 -6.27 8.75
CA ALA A 225 14.94 -5.31 7.82
C ALA A 225 15.77 -4.01 7.76
N LEU A 226 16.22 -3.50 8.92
CA LEU A 226 17.10 -2.33 9.00
C LEU A 226 18.46 -2.57 8.35
N LYS A 227 19.08 -3.75 8.50
CA LYS A 227 20.34 -4.10 7.84
C LYS A 227 20.21 -4.16 6.32
N VAL A 228 19.10 -4.74 5.81
CA VAL A 228 18.81 -4.74 4.39
C VAL A 228 18.66 -3.31 3.88
N LEU A 229 17.94 -2.46 4.63
CA LEU A 229 17.80 -1.05 4.30
C LEU A 229 19.15 -0.31 4.28
N GLU A 230 20.02 -0.56 5.26
CA GLU A 230 21.38 -0.01 5.29
C GLU A 230 22.22 -0.44 4.07
N ALA A 231 22.08 -1.70 3.64
CA ALA A 231 22.82 -2.24 2.51
C ALA A 231 22.48 -1.57 1.17
N ILE A 232 21.20 -1.20 0.98
CA ILE A 232 20.70 -0.56 -0.26
C ILE A 232 20.69 0.97 -0.18
N ALA A 233 20.94 1.54 1.00
CA ALA A 233 20.87 2.98 1.24
C ALA A 233 21.97 3.75 0.54
N GLY A 234 21.68 4.97 0.10
CA GLY A 234 22.66 5.92 -0.41
C GLY A 234 23.64 6.38 0.67
N ALA A 235 24.78 6.92 0.24
CA ALA A 235 25.90 7.29 1.13
C ALA A 235 25.47 8.19 2.31
N ASP A 236 24.60 9.16 2.05
CA ASP A 236 24.17 10.16 3.05
C ASP A 236 23.36 9.54 4.19
N SER A 237 22.49 8.58 3.91
CA SER A 237 21.64 7.91 4.90
C SER A 237 22.30 6.68 5.54
N LYS A 238 23.30 6.09 4.88
CA LYS A 238 23.98 4.87 5.35
C LYS A 238 24.62 5.05 6.72
N SER A 239 25.24 6.20 6.98
CA SER A 239 25.87 6.51 8.28
C SER A 239 24.82 6.55 9.40
N ALA A 240 23.67 7.17 9.15
CA ALA A 240 22.56 7.24 10.11
C ALA A 240 21.94 5.86 10.36
N LEU A 241 21.72 5.06 9.30
CA LEU A 241 21.25 3.67 9.39
C LEU A 241 22.22 2.81 10.18
N GLY A 242 23.53 2.94 9.96
CA GLY A 242 24.55 2.22 10.70
C GLY A 242 24.57 2.50 12.20
N LYS A 243 24.04 3.66 12.65
CA LYS A 243 23.83 3.92 14.09
C LYS A 243 22.63 3.16 14.64
N LEU A 244 21.57 2.97 13.84
CA LEU A 244 20.37 2.20 14.23
C LEU A 244 20.63 0.70 14.25
N THR A 245 21.34 0.18 13.24
CA THR A 245 21.62 -1.26 13.08
C THR A 245 22.62 -1.81 14.12
N ARG A 246 23.32 -0.94 14.85
CA ARG A 246 24.17 -1.34 16.00
C ARG A 246 23.33 -1.78 17.22
N VAL A 247 22.08 -1.34 17.30
CA VAL A 247 21.17 -1.79 18.36
C VAL A 247 20.55 -3.11 17.91
N PRO A 248 20.77 -4.23 18.61
CA PRO A 248 20.17 -5.50 18.26
C PRO A 248 18.65 -5.42 18.49
N VAL A 249 17.86 -5.75 17.48
CA VAL A 249 16.39 -5.73 17.53
C VAL A 249 15.86 -7.08 17.07
N ASP A 250 15.42 -7.89 18.03
CA ASP A 250 14.88 -9.22 17.77
C ASP A 250 13.35 -9.22 17.60
N ALA A 251 12.71 -8.04 17.74
CA ALA A 251 11.28 -7.89 17.53
C ALA A 251 10.93 -8.26 16.08
N LYS A 252 9.94 -9.14 15.93
CA LYS A 252 9.53 -9.70 14.63
C LYS A 252 8.35 -8.95 14.05
N LEU A 253 8.37 -8.79 12.74
CA LEU A 253 7.26 -8.25 11.96
C LEU A 253 6.91 -9.20 10.82
N LYS A 254 5.64 -9.28 10.47
CA LYS A 254 5.19 -9.92 9.24
C LYS A 254 5.20 -8.88 8.13
N LEU A 255 5.80 -9.23 7.00
CA LEU A 255 5.94 -8.27 5.91
C LEU A 255 4.59 -7.83 5.32
N GLN A 256 3.57 -8.68 5.36
CA GLN A 256 2.20 -8.32 4.96
C GLN A 256 1.56 -7.25 5.86
N ASP A 257 2.02 -7.10 7.12
CA ASP A 257 1.54 -6.05 8.03
C ASP A 257 2.29 -4.72 7.76
N LEU A 258 3.40 -4.77 7.02
CA LEU A 258 4.11 -3.59 6.52
C LEU A 258 3.59 -3.16 5.14
N ILE A 259 3.50 -4.09 4.20
CA ILE A 259 3.05 -3.86 2.82
C ILE A 259 1.85 -4.78 2.54
N GLY A 260 0.66 -4.22 2.54
CA GLY A 260 -0.56 -4.94 2.21
C GLY A 260 -0.83 -4.94 0.71
N VAL A 261 -1.20 -6.09 0.18
CA VAL A 261 -1.57 -6.23 -1.23
C VAL A 261 -2.94 -6.87 -1.32
N GLU A 262 -3.87 -6.18 -1.96
CA GLU A 262 -5.19 -6.74 -2.24
C GLU A 262 -5.08 -7.90 -3.24
N ALA A 263 -5.92 -8.93 -3.09
CA ALA A 263 -5.86 -10.13 -3.93
C ALA A 263 -5.97 -9.84 -5.45
N GLY A 264 -6.72 -8.80 -5.84
CA GLY A 264 -6.82 -8.34 -7.23
C GLY A 264 -5.58 -7.57 -7.72
N ALA A 265 -4.79 -7.03 -6.81
CA ALA A 265 -3.59 -6.26 -7.10
C ALA A 265 -2.32 -7.12 -7.22
N LYS A 266 -2.39 -8.43 -7.01
CA LYS A 266 -1.24 -9.35 -7.14
C LYS A 266 -0.68 -9.40 -8.56
N GLN A 267 -1.52 -9.22 -9.56
CA GLN A 267 -1.07 -9.07 -10.95
C GLN A 267 -0.47 -7.67 -11.15
N GLY A 268 0.81 -7.61 -11.45
CA GLY A 268 1.56 -6.35 -11.57
C GLY A 268 2.16 -5.84 -10.26
N LEU A 269 2.24 -6.69 -9.24
CA LEU A 269 2.82 -6.36 -7.94
C LEU A 269 4.26 -5.85 -8.04
N ARG A 270 5.07 -6.44 -8.93
CA ARG A 270 6.44 -5.99 -9.19
C ARG A 270 6.49 -4.53 -9.62
N GLU A 271 5.62 -4.16 -10.54
CA GLU A 271 5.56 -2.79 -11.05
C GLU A 271 4.97 -1.83 -10.02
N ALA A 272 4.01 -2.30 -9.23
CA ALA A 272 3.45 -1.50 -8.14
C ALA A 272 4.50 -1.25 -7.04
N LEU A 273 5.32 -2.25 -6.71
CA LEU A 273 6.43 -2.10 -5.76
C LEU A 273 7.54 -1.16 -6.26
N ASN A 274 7.60 -0.86 -7.59
CA ASN A 274 8.56 0.09 -8.13
C ASN A 274 8.16 1.55 -7.83
N ALA A 275 7.99 1.84 -6.56
CA ALA A 275 7.69 3.16 -6.02
C ALA A 275 8.64 3.51 -4.88
N ASN A 276 8.83 4.79 -4.65
CA ASN A 276 9.75 5.29 -3.65
C ASN A 276 9.01 5.67 -2.36
N VAL A 277 9.62 5.39 -1.23
CA VAL A 277 9.19 5.82 0.10
C VAL A 277 10.35 6.43 0.86
N SER A 278 10.08 7.28 1.85
CA SER A 278 11.14 7.81 2.72
C SER A 278 11.76 6.67 3.55
N ALA A 279 13.08 6.65 3.66
CA ALA A 279 13.79 5.68 4.50
C ALA A 279 13.32 5.78 5.96
N LEU A 280 13.12 6.99 6.46
CA LEU A 280 12.68 7.21 7.85
C LEU A 280 11.25 6.68 8.07
N ASP A 281 10.34 6.87 7.11
CA ASP A 281 8.98 6.34 7.18
C ASP A 281 9.00 4.80 7.21
N LEU A 282 9.84 4.18 6.39
CA LEU A 282 9.99 2.72 6.36
C LEU A 282 10.60 2.16 7.66
N ILE A 283 11.58 2.86 8.25
CA ILE A 283 12.15 2.52 9.56
C ILE A 283 11.06 2.55 10.64
N MET A 284 10.34 3.66 10.75
CA MET A 284 9.30 3.84 11.76
C MET A 284 8.19 2.80 11.60
N ALA A 285 7.69 2.59 10.38
CA ALA A 285 6.69 1.58 10.09
C ALA A 285 7.16 0.16 10.45
N SER A 286 8.41 -0.17 10.17
CA SER A 286 9.00 -1.47 10.54
C SER A 286 9.08 -1.66 12.05
N LEU A 287 9.50 -0.63 12.78
CA LEU A 287 9.61 -0.66 14.24
C LEU A 287 8.24 -0.69 14.92
N GLU A 288 7.27 0.08 14.46
CA GLU A 288 5.90 0.06 14.96
C GLU A 288 5.27 -1.32 14.75
N THR A 289 5.40 -1.88 13.52
CA THR A 289 4.84 -3.19 13.19
C THR A 289 5.49 -4.32 14.01
N ALA A 290 6.81 -4.25 14.24
CA ALA A 290 7.53 -5.26 15.02
C ALA A 290 7.22 -5.20 16.53
N ASN A 291 6.83 -4.05 17.03
CA ASN A 291 6.72 -3.84 18.47
C ASN A 291 5.39 -4.27 19.08
N GLY A 292 4.33 -4.45 18.29
CA GLY A 292 3.00 -4.80 18.81
C GLY A 292 2.52 -3.81 19.89
N ASP A 293 1.82 -4.33 20.91
CA ASP A 293 1.36 -3.53 22.06
C ASP A 293 2.53 -3.28 23.03
N ARG A 294 3.30 -2.20 22.82
CA ARG A 294 4.43 -1.82 23.69
C ARG A 294 4.16 -0.54 24.47
N GLN A 295 4.77 -0.51 25.67
CA GLN A 295 4.85 0.68 26.50
C GLN A 295 6.30 1.15 26.56
N VAL A 296 6.51 2.42 26.26
CA VAL A 296 7.80 3.10 26.32
C VAL A 296 7.72 4.17 27.39
N ALA A 297 8.64 4.16 28.36
CA ALA A 297 8.80 5.23 29.32
C ALA A 297 9.88 6.20 28.82
N LEU A 298 9.57 7.47 28.77
CA LEU A 298 10.46 8.56 28.37
C LEU A 298 10.63 9.49 29.56
N ASP A 299 11.84 9.55 30.13
CA ASP A 299 12.21 10.57 31.10
C ASP A 299 12.70 11.80 30.32
N LEU A 300 11.93 12.87 30.35
CA LEU A 300 12.24 14.11 29.63
C LEU A 300 12.84 15.18 30.55
N GLY A 301 12.96 14.87 31.84
CA GLY A 301 13.56 15.73 32.84
C GLY A 301 12.91 17.12 32.99
N ALA A 302 13.66 18.07 33.49
CA ALA A 302 13.18 19.43 33.68
C ALA A 302 12.98 20.17 32.36
N ARG A 303 11.87 20.88 32.23
CA ARG A 303 11.51 21.75 31.09
C ARG A 303 11.12 23.14 31.60
N ALA A 304 11.01 24.11 30.70
CA ALA A 304 10.61 25.47 31.09
C ALA A 304 9.27 25.47 31.88
N GLY A 305 9.32 25.89 33.12
CA GLY A 305 8.15 25.89 34.03
C GLY A 305 7.85 24.56 34.73
N LEU A 306 8.57 23.47 34.36
CA LEU A 306 8.46 22.13 34.97
C LEU A 306 9.74 21.77 35.70
N ALA A 307 9.60 21.20 36.91
CA ALA A 307 10.71 20.59 37.63
C ALA A 307 11.03 19.21 37.10
N ASP A 308 9.97 18.50 36.68
CA ASP A 308 10.06 17.14 36.15
C ASP A 308 8.92 16.84 35.16
N LEU A 309 9.19 16.03 34.15
CA LEU A 309 8.22 15.57 33.17
C LEU A 309 8.51 14.11 32.77
N ASP A 310 7.73 13.21 33.36
CA ASP A 310 7.71 11.82 32.97
C ASP A 310 6.64 11.58 31.90
N VAL A 311 6.98 10.84 30.85
CA VAL A 311 6.07 10.49 29.77
C VAL A 311 6.07 8.98 29.58
N MET A 312 4.90 8.38 29.68
CA MET A 312 4.67 6.98 29.31
C MET A 312 3.84 6.93 28.03
N LEU A 313 4.38 6.29 27.02
CA LEU A 313 3.74 6.09 25.72
C LEU A 313 3.41 4.61 25.55
N ALA A 314 2.16 4.28 25.29
CA ALA A 314 1.75 2.97 24.82
C ALA A 314 1.29 3.10 23.37
N ILE A 315 1.81 2.21 22.52
CA ILE A 315 1.45 2.09 21.12
C ILE A 315 0.75 0.75 20.97
N GLY A 316 -0.48 0.76 20.44
CA GLY A 316 -1.25 -0.43 20.16
C GLY A 316 -1.00 -0.94 18.74
N GLU A 317 -1.32 -2.19 18.52
CA GLU A 317 -1.35 -2.74 17.16
C GLU A 317 -2.30 -1.94 16.27
N ARG A 318 -1.98 -1.87 14.98
CA ARG A 318 -2.92 -1.32 13.99
C ARG A 318 -4.18 -2.18 13.96
N PRO A 319 -5.39 -1.60 14.10
CA PRO A 319 -6.63 -2.38 14.14
C PRO A 319 -6.78 -3.29 12.92
N ASN A 320 -7.21 -4.51 13.14
CA ASN A 320 -7.36 -5.56 12.12
C ASN A 320 -6.05 -5.88 11.37
N ARG A 321 -4.89 -5.71 12.01
CA ARG A 321 -3.57 -5.88 11.39
C ARG A 321 -3.45 -5.10 10.07
N SER A 322 -3.96 -3.88 10.08
CA SER A 322 -3.90 -3.00 8.92
C SER A 322 -2.44 -2.73 8.53
N PRO A 323 -2.05 -2.91 7.26
CA PRO A 323 -0.69 -2.60 6.84
C PRO A 323 -0.42 -1.09 6.90
N TRP A 324 0.87 -0.74 6.96
CA TRP A 324 1.30 0.65 6.89
C TRP A 324 1.03 1.27 5.51
N LEU A 325 1.31 0.50 4.45
CA LEU A 325 1.15 0.86 3.05
C LEU A 325 0.30 -0.21 2.37
N THR A 326 -0.58 0.19 1.47
CA THR A 326 -1.39 -0.74 0.69
C THR A 326 -1.28 -0.49 -0.80
N ILE A 327 -1.36 -1.60 -1.56
CA ILE A 327 -1.50 -1.61 -3.01
C ILE A 327 -2.87 -2.22 -3.31
N THR A 328 -3.75 -1.43 -3.92
CA THR A 328 -5.12 -1.86 -4.20
C THR A 328 -5.68 -1.23 -5.46
N SER A 329 -6.61 -1.94 -6.08
CA SER A 329 -7.43 -1.48 -7.20
C SER A 329 -8.85 -1.08 -6.77
N LYS A 330 -9.22 -1.34 -5.52
CA LYS A 330 -10.58 -1.17 -4.97
C LYS A 330 -10.59 -0.35 -3.70
N GLY A 331 -11.80 0.04 -3.26
CA GLY A 331 -12.02 0.78 -2.02
C GLY A 331 -11.72 0.02 -0.73
N GLU A 332 -11.37 -1.24 -0.81
CA GLU A 332 -10.90 -2.07 0.30
C GLU A 332 -9.55 -2.70 -0.08
N PRO A 333 -8.63 -2.90 0.86
CA PRO A 333 -8.77 -2.74 2.31
C PRO A 333 -8.78 -1.29 2.79
N ILE A 334 -9.41 -1.04 3.94
CA ILE A 334 -9.25 0.19 4.70
C ILE A 334 -7.95 0.09 5.49
N ILE A 335 -7.00 1.01 5.26
CA ILE A 335 -5.79 1.09 6.07
C ILE A 335 -5.98 2.00 7.28
N ARG A 336 -5.28 1.67 8.37
CA ARG A 336 -5.44 2.33 9.67
C ARG A 336 -4.09 2.67 10.28
N THR A 337 -4.02 3.81 11.01
CA THR A 337 -2.87 4.07 11.88
C THR A 337 -2.93 3.21 13.14
N ALA A 338 -1.83 3.11 13.85
CA ALA A 338 -1.83 2.56 15.20
C ALA A 338 -2.71 3.41 16.13
N GLN A 339 -3.10 2.85 17.28
CA GLN A 339 -3.67 3.60 18.40
C GLN A 339 -2.54 3.97 19.35
N ALA A 340 -2.67 5.09 20.07
CA ALA A 340 -1.72 5.44 21.09
C ALA A 340 -2.40 5.97 22.34
N ARG A 341 -1.76 5.73 23.48
CA ARG A 341 -2.06 6.33 24.77
C ARG A 341 -0.80 6.97 25.31
N LEU A 342 -0.89 8.24 25.61
CA LEU A 342 0.19 9.02 26.17
C LEU A 342 -0.21 9.46 27.57
N TYR A 343 0.56 9.07 28.58
CA TYR A 343 0.35 9.48 29.95
C TYR A 343 1.53 10.32 30.43
N LEU A 344 1.26 11.59 30.73
CA LEU A 344 2.24 12.56 31.17
C LEU A 344 2.06 12.79 32.66
N LYS A 345 3.16 12.85 33.40
CA LYS A 345 3.20 13.30 34.80
C LYS A 345 4.11 14.52 34.89
N ALA A 346 3.51 15.69 34.89
CA ALA A 346 4.23 16.95 34.97
C ALA A 346 4.25 17.49 36.39
N THR A 347 5.42 17.88 36.89
CA THR A 347 5.57 18.56 38.19
C THR A 347 6.04 19.99 37.93
N THR A 348 5.36 20.99 38.51
CA THR A 348 5.72 22.40 38.30
C THR A 348 7.04 22.76 38.99
N ALA A 349 7.84 23.62 38.36
CA ALA A 349 9.04 24.20 38.96
C ALA A 349 8.69 25.22 40.06
N GLN A 350 7.55 25.89 39.91
CA GLN A 350 7.08 26.88 40.90
C GLN A 350 6.23 26.21 41.97
N THR A 351 6.34 26.69 43.18
CA THR A 351 5.53 26.25 44.32
C THR A 351 4.27 27.10 44.45
N LEU A 352 3.16 26.46 44.83
CA LEU A 352 1.91 27.13 45.10
C LEU A 352 2.00 27.88 46.45
N ALA A 353 2.23 29.19 46.43
CA ALA A 353 2.41 30.03 47.61
C ALA A 353 3.40 29.47 48.67
N GLY A 354 4.41 28.69 48.21
CA GLY A 354 5.36 28.02 49.12
C GLY A 354 4.83 26.76 49.82
N LEU A 355 3.59 26.34 49.53
CA LEU A 355 2.95 25.21 50.21
C LEU A 355 3.31 23.86 49.59
N ALA A 356 3.16 23.74 48.27
CA ALA A 356 3.45 22.52 47.55
C ALA A 356 3.56 22.77 46.04
N GLN A 357 4.28 21.89 45.37
CA GLN A 357 4.30 21.85 43.89
C GLN A 357 3.01 21.23 43.36
N VAL A 358 2.62 21.63 42.16
CA VAL A 358 1.50 21.01 41.44
C VAL A 358 1.98 19.82 40.68
N LYS A 359 1.30 18.69 40.82
CA LYS A 359 1.48 17.47 40.04
C LYS A 359 0.32 17.32 39.06
N LEU A 360 0.58 17.36 37.78
CA LEU A 360 -0.43 17.34 36.73
C LEU A 360 -0.33 16.03 35.90
N PRO A 361 -1.13 15.01 36.22
CA PRO A 361 -1.22 13.82 35.41
C PRO A 361 -2.23 14.02 34.28
N ILE A 362 -1.80 13.79 33.04
CA ILE A 362 -2.60 13.96 31.82
C ILE A 362 -2.57 12.68 31.03
N LEU A 363 -3.73 12.13 30.72
CA LEU A 363 -3.91 11.03 29.78
C LEU A 363 -4.41 11.57 28.42
N ILE A 364 -3.72 11.22 27.34
CA ILE A 364 -4.15 11.48 25.97
C ILE A 364 -4.33 10.13 25.27
N GLU A 365 -5.51 9.91 24.70
CA GLU A 365 -5.85 8.74 23.90
C GLU A 365 -6.08 9.17 22.45
N ALA A 366 -5.31 8.63 21.51
CA ALA A 366 -5.48 8.83 20.09
C ALA A 366 -5.97 7.52 19.45
N ALA A 367 -7.18 7.55 18.89
CA ALA A 367 -7.71 6.43 18.11
C ALA A 367 -7.12 6.43 16.70
N SER A 368 -7.21 5.28 16.04
CA SER A 368 -6.71 5.11 14.66
C SER A 368 -7.46 5.98 13.67
N SER A 369 -6.72 6.63 12.79
CA SER A 369 -7.24 7.24 11.56
C SER A 369 -7.38 6.19 10.47
N GLU A 370 -8.24 6.41 9.50
CA GLU A 370 -8.55 5.46 8.44
C GLU A 370 -8.44 6.10 7.05
N ALA A 371 -7.94 5.35 6.09
CA ALA A 371 -7.94 5.73 4.68
C ALA A 371 -8.29 4.55 3.78
N LYS A 372 -8.97 4.83 2.69
CA LYS A 372 -9.29 3.87 1.63
C LYS A 372 -9.24 4.53 0.26
N LEU A 373 -9.00 3.71 -0.75
CA LEU A 373 -9.11 4.17 -2.13
C LEU A 373 -10.57 4.49 -2.46
N SER A 374 -10.81 5.66 -3.05
CA SER A 374 -12.12 6.05 -3.57
C SER A 374 -12.18 5.89 -5.10
N ARG A 375 -11.19 6.41 -5.81
CA ARG A 375 -11.14 6.37 -7.28
C ARG A 375 -9.72 6.46 -7.79
N ILE A 376 -9.44 5.79 -8.92
CA ILE A 376 -8.25 6.00 -9.76
C ILE A 376 -8.72 6.59 -11.08
N ASP A 377 -7.99 7.55 -11.60
CA ASP A 377 -8.22 8.16 -12.90
C ASP A 377 -6.99 7.96 -13.79
N CYS A 378 -7.20 7.28 -14.91
CA CYS A 378 -6.19 6.94 -15.90
C CYS A 378 -6.49 7.55 -17.29
N ALA A 379 -7.49 8.42 -17.41
CA ALA A 379 -7.87 9.01 -18.70
C ALA A 379 -6.82 9.99 -19.25
N GLY A 380 -5.92 10.47 -18.40
CA GLY A 380 -4.82 11.37 -18.74
C GLY A 380 -3.58 11.09 -17.90
N ALA A 381 -3.01 12.12 -17.30
CA ALA A 381 -1.97 11.94 -16.29
C ALA A 381 -2.56 11.19 -15.08
N PRO A 382 -1.86 10.15 -14.53
CA PRO A 382 -2.39 9.35 -13.44
C PRO A 382 -2.80 10.19 -12.24
N ALA A 383 -4.03 9.98 -11.75
CA ALA A 383 -4.56 10.65 -10.57
C ALA A 383 -5.37 9.69 -9.71
N THR A 384 -5.53 10.01 -8.43
CA THR A 384 -6.33 9.20 -7.52
C THR A 384 -7.01 10.03 -6.46
N THR A 385 -8.08 9.50 -5.89
CA THR A 385 -8.78 10.09 -4.75
C THR A 385 -8.84 9.08 -3.63
N LEU A 386 -8.43 9.48 -2.43
CA LEU A 386 -8.55 8.71 -1.21
C LEU A 386 -9.71 9.26 -0.37
N SER A 387 -10.50 8.39 0.24
CA SER A 387 -11.41 8.76 1.32
C SER A 387 -10.67 8.56 2.64
N VAL A 388 -10.63 9.60 3.47
CA VAL A 388 -9.86 9.66 4.71
C VAL A 388 -10.79 10.03 5.86
N ARG A 389 -10.63 9.36 7.00
CA ARG A 389 -11.34 9.65 8.24
C ARG A 389 -10.34 9.79 9.37
N PRO A 390 -10.17 11.00 9.97
CA PRO A 390 -9.33 11.20 11.14
C PRO A 390 -9.79 10.37 12.34
N GLY A 391 -8.85 9.95 13.16
CA GLY A 391 -9.13 9.28 14.41
C GLY A 391 -9.67 10.24 15.48
N LEU A 392 -10.46 9.70 16.42
CA LEU A 392 -10.86 10.42 17.63
C LEU A 392 -9.65 10.68 18.51
N ALA A 393 -9.67 11.79 19.21
CA ALA A 393 -8.71 12.07 20.27
C ALA A 393 -9.44 12.50 21.54
N ARG A 394 -8.92 12.06 22.68
CA ARG A 394 -9.44 12.39 24.00
C ARG A 394 -8.28 12.74 24.93
N ALA A 395 -8.43 13.82 25.69
CA ALA A 395 -7.49 14.16 26.74
C ALA A 395 -8.19 14.36 28.08
N ARG A 396 -7.56 13.86 29.14
CA ARG A 396 -8.10 13.95 30.50
C ARG A 396 -7.02 14.30 31.52
N ILE A 397 -7.34 15.13 32.48
CA ILE A 397 -6.58 15.24 33.72
C ILE A 397 -7.14 14.21 34.69
N GLY A 398 -6.28 13.28 35.15
CA GLY A 398 -6.65 12.21 36.04
C GLY A 398 -5.55 11.18 36.24
N THR A 399 -5.64 10.44 37.34
CA THR A 399 -4.75 9.30 37.60
C THR A 399 -5.28 8.02 36.94
N ILE A 400 -4.39 7.17 36.49
CA ILE A 400 -4.70 5.90 35.86
C ILE A 400 -3.97 4.74 36.55
N ASP A 401 -4.42 3.52 36.29
CA ASP A 401 -3.61 2.34 36.53
C ASP A 401 -2.59 2.18 35.39
N GLU A 402 -1.33 2.55 35.64
CA GLU A 402 -0.25 2.57 34.65
C GLU A 402 0.02 1.19 34.04
N SER A 403 -0.25 0.09 34.80
CA SER A 403 -0.09 -1.27 34.29
C SER A 403 -1.03 -1.62 33.14
N ARG A 404 -2.18 -0.90 33.07
CA ARG A 404 -3.22 -1.07 32.05
C ARG A 404 -3.04 -0.14 30.82
N LEU A 405 -2.05 0.74 30.82
CA LEU A 405 -1.84 1.72 29.75
C LEU A 405 -1.75 1.04 28.37
N LYS A 406 -1.06 -0.09 28.28
CA LYS A 406 -0.89 -0.88 27.04
C LYS A 406 -2.06 -1.80 26.69
N ASN A 407 -3.09 -1.90 27.51
CA ASN A 407 -4.24 -2.75 27.23
C ASN A 407 -5.30 -2.01 26.41
N PHE A 408 -5.15 -2.01 25.09
CA PHE A 408 -6.10 -1.38 24.16
C PHE A 408 -7.43 -2.13 24.01
N LYS A 409 -7.54 -3.36 24.52
CA LYS A 409 -8.78 -4.16 24.47
C LYS A 409 -9.84 -3.71 25.47
N ALA A 410 -9.45 -2.91 26.45
CA ALA A 410 -10.34 -2.39 27.47
C ALA A 410 -10.22 -0.86 27.56
N PRO A 411 -11.34 -0.14 27.84
CA PRO A 411 -11.27 1.28 28.09
C PRO A 411 -10.43 1.55 29.34
N LEU A 412 -9.63 2.61 29.28
CA LEU A 412 -8.83 3.06 30.40
C LEU A 412 -9.62 4.11 31.19
N THR A 413 -9.90 3.82 32.45
CA THR A 413 -10.62 4.73 33.35
C THR A 413 -9.64 5.67 34.04
N THR A 414 -10.02 6.92 34.19
CA THR A 414 -9.29 7.93 34.97
C THR A 414 -10.02 8.19 36.28
N SER A 415 -9.28 8.30 37.37
CA SER A 415 -9.76 8.77 38.64
C SER A 415 -9.38 10.25 38.81
N GLN A 416 -10.10 11.00 39.65
CA GLN A 416 -9.74 12.37 40.00
C GLN A 416 -8.28 12.45 40.43
N ALA A 417 -7.55 13.43 39.95
CA ALA A 417 -6.13 13.60 40.27
C ALA A 417 -5.98 14.52 41.48
N THR A 418 -5.20 14.13 42.47
CA THR A 418 -4.73 15.02 43.53
C THR A 418 -3.59 15.87 42.97
N LEU A 419 -3.89 17.13 42.62
CA LEU A 419 -2.90 18.06 42.07
C LEU A 419 -1.98 18.63 43.12
N VAL A 420 -2.51 18.93 44.29
CA VAL A 420 -1.76 19.50 45.44
C VAL A 420 -2.11 18.72 46.70
N SER A 421 -1.09 18.42 47.49
CA SER A 421 -1.25 17.91 48.84
C SER A 421 -0.29 18.67 49.75
N ALA A 422 -0.83 19.42 50.71
CA ALA A 422 -0.08 20.27 51.63
C ALA A 422 -0.44 19.98 53.08
N LEU A 423 0.42 20.42 54.02
CA LEU A 423 0.23 20.29 55.49
C LEU A 423 -0.08 18.83 55.89
N ALA A 424 0.73 17.90 55.43
CA ALA A 424 0.56 16.45 55.71
C ALA A 424 -0.82 15.90 55.27
N GLY A 425 -1.41 16.46 54.21
CA GLY A 425 -2.69 16.00 53.67
C GLY A 425 -3.93 16.70 54.24
N LEU A 426 -3.76 17.70 55.11
CA LEU A 426 -4.88 18.51 55.61
C LEU A 426 -5.51 19.40 54.54
N VAL A 427 -4.75 19.75 53.50
CA VAL A 427 -5.23 20.48 52.32
C VAL A 427 -4.93 19.67 51.08
N THR A 428 -5.96 19.26 50.37
CA THR A 428 -5.85 18.58 49.09
C THR A 428 -6.66 19.32 48.05
N VAL A 429 -6.06 19.51 46.87
CA VAL A 429 -6.75 20.01 45.70
C VAL A 429 -6.81 18.85 44.71
N LYS A 430 -8.00 18.35 44.47
CA LYS A 430 -8.30 17.36 43.44
C LYS A 430 -8.86 18.09 42.22
N ALA A 431 -8.58 17.56 41.03
CA ALA A 431 -9.17 18.11 39.83
C ALA A 431 -9.37 17.03 38.78
N ARG A 432 -10.25 17.36 37.86
CA ARG A 432 -10.46 16.60 36.62
C ARG A 432 -10.66 17.58 35.48
N ALA A 433 -10.36 17.13 34.28
CA ALA A 433 -10.77 17.76 33.02
C ALA A 433 -10.92 16.71 31.97
N ASP A 434 -11.79 16.93 31.00
CA ASP A 434 -12.02 16.06 29.89
C ASP A 434 -12.25 16.89 28.61
N VAL A 435 -11.52 16.60 27.56
CA VAL A 435 -11.67 17.23 26.24
C VAL A 435 -11.69 16.13 25.20
N ASP A 436 -12.80 16.04 24.47
CA ASP A 436 -12.99 15.10 23.37
C ASP A 436 -12.96 15.82 22.03
N ILE A 437 -12.13 15.35 21.10
CA ILE A 437 -12.17 15.73 19.70
C ILE A 437 -12.99 14.65 18.98
N ALA A 438 -14.28 14.95 18.79
CA ALA A 438 -15.23 14.10 18.09
C ALA A 438 -15.63 14.77 16.77
N ASP A 439 -16.05 14.10 15.81
CA ASP A 439 -16.52 14.41 14.46
C ASP A 439 -15.55 13.93 13.40
N THR A 440 -15.83 12.72 12.95
CA THR A 440 -14.99 11.97 12.03
C THR A 440 -15.81 11.47 10.85
N GLY A 441 -16.24 12.40 10.01
CA GLY A 441 -16.79 12.07 8.69
C GLY A 441 -15.69 11.63 7.72
N TRP A 442 -16.05 10.89 6.67
CA TRP A 442 -15.16 10.62 5.55
C TRP A 442 -14.98 11.89 4.71
N SER A 443 -13.73 12.23 4.39
CA SER A 443 -13.36 13.33 3.51
C SER A 443 -12.58 12.81 2.32
N ASN A 444 -12.88 13.31 1.12
CA ASN A 444 -12.19 12.92 -0.10
C ASN A 444 -10.98 13.83 -0.36
N VAL A 445 -9.83 13.21 -0.60
CA VAL A 445 -8.55 13.86 -0.88
C VAL A 445 -8.06 13.43 -2.25
N ALA A 446 -8.01 14.37 -3.19
CA ALA A 446 -7.53 14.11 -4.55
C ALA A 446 -6.02 14.32 -4.64
N PHE A 447 -5.33 13.46 -5.38
CA PHE A 447 -3.92 13.54 -5.73
C PHE A 447 -3.78 13.54 -7.25
N ASN A 448 -3.18 14.58 -7.79
CA ASN A 448 -2.81 14.64 -9.20
C ASN A 448 -1.41 14.04 -9.44
N ALA A 449 -1.00 13.93 -10.70
CA ALA A 449 0.29 13.34 -11.06
C ALA A 449 1.49 14.06 -10.41
N GLN A 450 1.43 15.39 -10.27
CA GLN A 450 2.49 16.16 -9.62
C GLN A 450 2.54 15.90 -8.12
N ASP A 451 1.38 15.86 -7.43
CA ASP A 451 1.33 15.51 -6.00
C ASP A 451 1.93 14.12 -5.73
N ILE A 452 1.70 13.17 -6.66
CA ILE A 452 2.24 11.80 -6.56
C ILE A 452 3.75 11.80 -6.79
N ALA A 453 4.23 12.49 -7.83
CA ALA A 453 5.66 12.60 -8.14
C ALA A 453 6.44 13.27 -7.01
N ASP A 454 5.88 14.32 -6.41
CA ASP A 454 6.47 15.07 -5.30
C ASP A 454 6.30 14.36 -3.95
N GLN A 455 5.66 13.19 -3.91
CA GLN A 455 5.36 12.46 -2.67
C GLN A 455 4.64 13.34 -1.63
N LYS A 456 3.71 14.18 -2.11
CA LYS A 456 3.06 15.20 -1.29
C LYS A 456 2.18 14.59 -0.22
N VAL A 457 2.36 15.01 1.01
CA VAL A 457 1.47 14.68 2.12
C VAL A 457 0.27 15.63 2.12
N LYS A 458 -0.94 15.08 2.18
CA LYS A 458 -2.17 15.84 2.36
C LYS A 458 -2.84 15.46 3.68
N SER A 459 -3.27 16.48 4.42
CA SER A 459 -3.86 16.33 5.75
C SER A 459 -5.36 16.57 5.70
N VAL A 460 -6.10 15.77 6.46
CA VAL A 460 -7.53 15.96 6.72
C VAL A 460 -7.71 16.20 8.20
N GLN A 461 -8.33 17.32 8.55
CA GLN A 461 -8.64 17.69 9.93
C GLN A 461 -10.10 17.37 10.26
N SER A 462 -10.36 16.90 11.49
CA SER A 462 -11.71 16.79 12.02
C SER A 462 -12.30 18.19 12.25
N ARG A 463 -13.62 18.33 12.19
CA ARG A 463 -14.29 19.60 12.46
C ARG A 463 -14.13 20.08 13.90
N GLY A 464 -13.89 19.14 14.82
CA GLY A 464 -13.63 19.41 16.24
C GLY A 464 -12.15 19.62 16.57
N PHE A 465 -11.28 19.84 15.55
CA PHE A 465 -9.86 20.05 15.78
C PHE A 465 -9.60 21.26 16.69
N VAL A 466 -8.85 21.05 17.78
CA VAL A 466 -8.49 22.08 18.76
C VAL A 466 -6.99 22.29 18.72
N ASN A 467 -6.56 23.48 18.33
CA ASN A 467 -5.17 23.89 18.49
C ASN A 467 -4.86 24.07 19.99
N GLY A 468 -3.86 23.33 20.49
CA GLY A 468 -3.50 23.38 21.89
C GLY A 468 -4.45 22.57 22.78
N LEU A 469 -4.48 21.25 22.56
CA LEU A 469 -5.32 20.32 23.33
C LEU A 469 -5.09 20.45 24.84
N ILE A 470 -3.84 20.57 25.27
CA ILE A 470 -3.48 20.71 26.70
C ILE A 470 -3.85 22.09 27.23
N VAL A 471 -3.73 23.13 26.41
CA VAL A 471 -4.24 24.47 26.76
C VAL A 471 -5.74 24.41 27.04
N SER A 472 -6.51 23.79 26.15
CA SER A 472 -7.95 23.62 26.32
C SER A 472 -8.29 22.78 27.55
N LEU A 473 -7.51 21.73 27.83
CA LEU A 473 -7.70 20.88 29.00
C LEU A 473 -7.49 21.64 30.31
N ILE A 474 -6.45 22.47 30.38
CA ILE A 474 -6.17 23.31 31.56
C ILE A 474 -7.26 24.39 31.75
N GLN A 475 -7.77 24.96 30.66
CA GLN A 475 -8.86 25.94 30.71
C GLN A 475 -10.19 25.34 31.20
N ASN A 476 -10.41 24.04 30.95
CA ASN A 476 -11.60 23.28 31.37
C ASN A 476 -11.38 22.56 32.72
N LEU A 477 -10.36 22.91 33.46
CA LEU A 477 -10.07 22.28 34.74
C LEU A 477 -11.20 22.58 35.75
N ASP A 478 -11.77 21.52 36.35
CA ASP A 478 -12.78 21.56 37.40
C ASP A 478 -12.11 21.15 38.74
N PRO A 479 -11.64 22.14 39.54
CA PRO A 479 -10.96 21.85 40.79
C PRO A 479 -11.94 21.64 41.95
N ASP A 480 -11.73 20.57 42.69
CA ASP A 480 -12.40 20.24 43.95
C ASP A 480 -11.42 20.36 45.10
N VAL A 481 -11.74 21.21 46.08
CA VAL A 481 -10.85 21.53 47.19
C VAL A 481 -11.39 20.94 48.49
N GLU A 482 -10.70 19.93 48.99
CA GLU A 482 -11.01 19.32 50.29
C GLU A 482 -10.09 19.91 51.36
N ILE A 483 -10.65 20.53 52.38
CA ILE A 483 -9.94 21.05 53.57
C ILE A 483 -10.51 20.42 54.82
N ALA A 484 -9.65 19.71 55.55
CA ALA A 484 -10.01 19.22 56.87
C ALA A 484 -9.80 20.34 57.89
N THR A 485 -10.81 21.19 58.10
CA THR A 485 -10.94 22.12 59.23
C THR A 485 -10.08 23.38 59.32
N LEU A 486 -10.00 24.27 58.33
CA LEU A 486 -9.55 25.65 58.54
C LEU A 486 -10.19 26.59 57.51
N GLY A 487 -10.87 27.68 57.95
CA GLY A 487 -11.50 28.67 57.08
C GLY A 487 -10.51 29.55 56.33
N LEU A 488 -9.68 28.95 55.48
CA LEU A 488 -8.78 29.65 54.57
C LEU A 488 -9.54 29.96 53.26
N GLY A 489 -9.34 31.16 52.73
CA GLY A 489 -10.00 31.65 51.53
C GLY A 489 -9.71 30.77 50.28
N LEU A 490 -10.64 29.86 49.98
CA LEU A 490 -10.55 28.88 48.88
C LEU A 490 -10.37 29.53 47.51
N GLY A 491 -10.92 30.73 47.30
CA GLY A 491 -10.86 31.44 46.02
C GLY A 491 -9.46 31.83 45.58
N ASP A 492 -8.55 32.10 46.54
CA ASP A 492 -7.18 32.50 46.21
C ASP A 492 -6.30 31.29 45.86
N LEU A 493 -6.57 30.13 46.45
CA LEU A 493 -5.88 28.87 46.08
C LEU A 493 -6.21 28.44 44.68
N VAL A 494 -7.50 28.47 44.29
CA VAL A 494 -7.96 28.12 42.92
C VAL A 494 -7.41 29.10 41.89
N LYS A 495 -7.40 30.41 42.18
CA LYS A 495 -6.80 31.42 41.30
C LYS A 495 -5.29 31.20 41.12
N SER A 496 -4.58 30.89 42.20
CA SER A 496 -3.14 30.61 42.16
C SER A 496 -2.83 29.34 41.36
N LEU A 497 -3.67 28.32 41.45
CA LEU A 497 -3.56 27.11 40.63
C LEU A 497 -3.68 27.42 39.13
N GLY A 498 -4.70 28.21 38.76
CA GLY A 498 -4.89 28.63 37.36
C GLY A 498 -3.69 29.44 36.84
N LEU A 499 -3.16 30.37 37.64
CA LEU A 499 -1.98 31.15 37.24
C LEU A 499 -0.72 30.30 37.06
N LEU A 500 -0.55 29.21 37.81
CA LEU A 500 0.58 28.29 37.67
C LEU A 500 0.43 27.36 36.47
N LEU A 501 -0.78 26.93 36.15
CA LEU A 501 -1.03 25.93 35.12
C LEU A 501 -1.16 26.51 33.70
N THR A 502 -1.73 27.72 33.56
CA THR A 502 -1.97 28.34 32.25
C THR A 502 -0.70 28.44 31.38
N PRO A 503 0.47 28.84 31.89
CA PRO A 503 1.69 28.90 31.09
C PRO A 503 2.24 27.53 30.68
N LEU A 504 1.81 26.44 31.32
CA LEU A 504 2.31 25.08 31.05
C LEU A 504 1.66 24.46 29.84
N GLY A 505 0.46 24.89 29.44
CA GLY A 505 -0.25 24.36 28.30
C GLY A 505 0.60 24.35 27.02
N PRO A 506 1.14 25.49 26.55
CA PRO A 506 2.00 25.56 25.38
C PRO A 506 3.29 24.72 25.54
N VAL A 507 3.86 24.61 26.73
CA VAL A 507 5.06 23.82 27.00
C VAL A 507 4.76 22.33 26.81
N LEU A 508 3.65 21.85 27.38
CA LEU A 508 3.24 20.46 27.27
C LEU A 508 2.80 20.11 25.83
N ASP A 509 2.08 21.01 25.16
CA ASP A 509 1.72 20.84 23.75
C ASP A 509 2.98 20.73 22.86
N SER A 510 4.05 21.46 23.17
CA SER A 510 5.33 21.38 22.46
C SER A 510 6.06 20.04 22.62
N VAL A 511 5.69 19.23 23.60
CA VAL A 511 6.19 17.87 23.80
C VAL A 511 5.26 16.83 23.16
N VAL A 512 3.95 16.97 23.40
CA VAL A 512 2.94 16.01 22.95
C VAL A 512 2.83 15.98 21.43
N GLN A 513 2.77 17.14 20.80
CA GLN A 513 2.58 17.22 19.35
C GLN A 513 3.70 16.52 18.57
N PRO A 514 5.00 16.81 18.83
CA PRO A 514 6.09 16.11 18.12
C PRO A 514 6.13 14.59 18.40
N LEU A 515 5.78 14.14 19.61
CA LEU A 515 5.74 12.70 19.89
C LEU A 515 4.67 11.99 19.07
N LEU A 516 3.49 12.58 18.95
CA LEU A 516 2.41 12.01 18.15
C LEU A 516 2.69 12.10 16.65
N ASP A 517 3.30 13.20 16.20
CA ASP A 517 3.72 13.37 14.81
C ASP A 517 4.76 12.30 14.39
N LEU A 518 5.69 11.94 15.29
CA LEU A 518 6.66 10.85 15.07
C LEU A 518 6.00 9.50 14.86
N LEU A 519 4.89 9.24 15.53
CA LEU A 519 4.10 8.01 15.40
C LEU A 519 3.13 8.06 14.22
N GLY A 520 3.14 9.16 13.46
CA GLY A 520 2.13 9.38 12.41
C GLY A 520 0.72 9.53 12.96
N LEU A 521 0.60 9.88 14.23
CA LEU A 521 -0.65 10.07 14.95
C LEU A 521 -0.83 11.56 15.20
N LYS A 522 -1.88 12.13 14.65
CA LYS A 522 -2.27 13.50 14.92
C LYS A 522 -3.61 13.51 15.62
N LEU A 523 -3.75 14.37 16.61
CA LEU A 523 -4.98 14.50 17.37
C LEU A 523 -6.07 15.13 16.48
N GLY A 524 -7.02 14.33 16.01
CA GLY A 524 -8.09 14.79 15.13
C GLY A 524 -7.65 15.17 13.72
N GLU A 525 -6.49 14.73 13.27
CA GLU A 525 -5.97 14.94 11.92
C GLU A 525 -5.44 13.61 11.35
N ALA A 526 -5.51 13.42 10.05
CA ALA A 526 -4.94 12.26 9.35
C ALA A 526 -4.11 12.73 8.16
N ASP A 527 -2.87 12.29 8.09
CA ASP A 527 -1.98 12.49 6.95
C ASP A 527 -2.05 11.30 6.01
N VAL A 528 -2.19 11.56 4.72
CA VAL A 528 -2.15 10.54 3.69
C VAL A 528 -1.19 10.92 2.58
N ARG A 529 -0.56 9.91 1.99
CA ARG A 529 0.38 10.04 0.89
C ARG A 529 0.11 8.96 -0.15
N VAL A 530 0.19 9.34 -1.41
CA VAL A 530 0.15 8.41 -2.55
C VAL A 530 1.57 8.25 -3.07
N HIS A 531 2.08 7.01 -3.08
CA HIS A 531 3.43 6.68 -3.50
C HIS A 531 3.51 6.34 -4.99
N GLY A 532 2.40 5.90 -5.58
CA GLY A 532 2.31 5.59 -6.99
C GLY A 532 0.89 5.26 -7.43
N VAL A 533 0.63 5.51 -8.69
CA VAL A 533 -0.59 5.07 -9.39
C VAL A 533 -0.16 4.37 -10.65
N GLN A 534 -0.61 3.15 -10.82
CA GLN A 534 -0.32 2.34 -11.98
C GLN A 534 -1.56 2.24 -12.86
N CYS A 535 -1.42 2.72 -14.09
CA CYS A 535 -2.45 2.64 -15.11
C CYS A 535 -2.07 1.58 -16.14
N PRO A 536 -2.87 0.54 -16.35
CA PRO A 536 -2.53 -0.61 -17.21
C PRO A 536 -2.21 -0.23 -18.65
N THR A 537 -2.80 0.86 -19.13
CA THR A 537 -2.76 1.28 -20.55
C THR A 537 -1.61 2.21 -20.90
N GLN A 538 -0.83 2.70 -19.94
CA GLN A 538 0.25 3.65 -20.21
C GLN A 538 1.61 2.95 -20.31
N GLY A 539 2.16 2.89 -21.53
CA GLY A 539 3.56 2.50 -21.77
C GLY A 539 3.87 1.00 -21.79
N ARG A 540 2.89 0.12 -21.69
CA ARG A 540 3.11 -1.34 -21.72
C ARG A 540 2.92 -1.94 -23.12
N THR A 541 3.81 -2.85 -23.47
CA THR A 541 3.71 -3.62 -24.71
C THR A 541 2.64 -4.70 -24.55
N PRO A 542 1.62 -4.76 -25.41
CA PRO A 542 0.68 -5.88 -25.43
C PRO A 542 1.42 -7.19 -25.65
N VAL A 543 0.96 -8.24 -25.00
CA VAL A 543 1.46 -9.62 -25.21
C VAL A 543 0.31 -10.50 -25.68
N LEU A 544 0.64 -11.48 -26.53
CA LEU A 544 -0.31 -12.52 -26.90
C LEU A 544 -0.61 -13.39 -25.68
N VAL A 545 -1.88 -13.64 -25.45
CA VAL A 545 -2.38 -14.46 -24.33
C VAL A 545 -3.35 -15.50 -24.89
N GLY A 546 -3.22 -16.74 -24.39
CA GLY A 546 -4.02 -17.86 -24.90
C GLY A 546 -4.50 -18.79 -23.81
#